data_ea1b087037ba80439a000942eae8ca06
#
_entry.id   ea1b087037ba80439a000942eae8ca06
#
_cell.length_a   1.000
_cell.length_b   1.000
_cell.length_c   1.000
_cell.angle_alpha   90.00
_cell.angle_beta   90.00
_cell.angle_gamma   90.00
#
_symmetry.space_group_name_H-M   'P 1'
#
loop_
_entity.id
_entity.type
_entity.pdbx_description
1 polymer ?
#
loop_
_entity_poly.entity_id
_entity_poly.type
_entity_poly.pdbx_seq_one_letter_code
_entity_poly.pdbx_strand_id
1 'polypeptide(L)'
;MNSVHHTVMALLVLLLAAGCSQHALHPVQGETSSLHAWVDDQLAPYVSQQLGQHPRFRGEPVIIVRLEGDDIQPDIDGLTRSIRDQLMDSMLNTSGVNVPWQPQQQPEQHHRRLEQVRCGRIRDASYFIGIEITRTTTAQFRVAVRALDVQAGEWVSGFSRNWSGSLTAAELRALQVRRTDESLRGLRVLPFSAGQTDLAAAYLANNLSCLLRQQDVEDLTIRVEKPASAPKQLRTLLDLIGNTLSRFSEVQVTDTGRQANCVLRGEMHRIQ
;
A
#
# COMPACT_ATOMS: atom_id res chain seq x y z
N MET A 1 19.96 -25.91 -64.08
CA MET A 1 19.97 -26.07 -62.60
C MET A 1 19.70 -24.77 -61.84
N ASN A 2 19.61 -23.59 -62.41
CA ASN A 2 19.46 -22.33 -61.69
C ASN A 2 18.00 -21.92 -61.39
N SER A 3 16.99 -22.52 -62.06
CA SER A 3 15.56 -22.10 -61.88
C SER A 3 14.93 -22.62 -60.58
N VAL A 4 15.36 -23.79 -60.08
CA VAL A 4 14.80 -24.41 -58.86
C VAL A 4 15.24 -23.67 -57.59
N HIS A 5 16.45 -23.11 -57.56
CA HIS A 5 16.96 -22.36 -56.43
C HIS A 5 16.23 -21.02 -56.17
N HIS A 6 15.80 -20.37 -57.26
CA HIS A 6 15.05 -19.10 -57.13
C HIS A 6 13.63 -19.28 -56.60
N THR A 7 12.99 -20.42 -56.95
CA THR A 7 11.62 -20.70 -56.50
C THR A 7 11.60 -21.11 -55.01
N VAL A 8 12.61 -21.84 -54.55
CA VAL A 8 12.70 -22.23 -53.12
C VAL A 8 13.02 -21.02 -52.24
N MET A 9 13.89 -20.13 -52.72
CA MET A 9 14.23 -18.90 -51.96
C MET A 9 13.06 -17.91 -51.86
N ALA A 10 12.25 -17.76 -52.92
CA ALA A 10 11.05 -16.95 -52.94
C ALA A 10 9.96 -17.49 -52.00
N LEU A 11 9.84 -18.81 -51.86
CA LEU A 11 8.89 -19.46 -50.96
C LEU A 11 9.31 -19.32 -49.49
N LEU A 12 10.62 -19.34 -49.21
CA LEU A 12 11.15 -19.16 -47.88
C LEU A 12 10.97 -17.72 -47.35
N VAL A 13 11.12 -16.72 -48.24
CA VAL A 13 10.89 -15.30 -47.89
C VAL A 13 9.41 -15.02 -47.64
N LEU A 14 8.51 -15.68 -48.39
CA LEU A 14 7.06 -15.54 -48.17
C LEU A 14 6.60 -16.18 -46.84
N LEU A 15 7.22 -17.27 -46.38
CA LEU A 15 6.92 -17.91 -45.11
C LEU A 15 7.42 -17.09 -43.89
N LEU A 16 8.50 -16.34 -44.07
CA LEU A 16 9.03 -15.45 -43.01
C LEU A 16 8.20 -14.17 -42.87
N ALA A 17 7.54 -13.71 -43.93
CA ALA A 17 6.66 -12.54 -43.87
C ALA A 17 5.29 -12.81 -43.23
N ALA A 18 4.83 -14.06 -43.18
CA ALA A 18 3.56 -14.44 -42.57
C ALA A 18 3.62 -14.62 -41.05
N GLY A 19 4.82 -14.59 -40.45
CA GLY A 19 5.05 -14.84 -39.02
C GLY A 19 4.90 -13.63 -38.10
N CYS A 20 4.77 -12.42 -38.59
CA CYS A 20 4.57 -11.21 -37.81
C CYS A 20 3.11 -10.72 -37.84
N SER A 21 2.16 -11.59 -37.52
CA SER A 21 0.89 -11.11 -37.00
C SER A 21 1.15 -10.53 -35.61
N GLN A 22 1.55 -9.26 -35.56
CA GLN A 22 1.36 -8.48 -34.37
C GLN A 22 -0.13 -8.57 -34.04
N HIS A 23 -0.47 -9.38 -33.04
CA HIS A 23 -1.72 -9.20 -32.33
C HIS A 23 -1.63 -7.80 -31.72
N ALA A 24 -2.00 -6.80 -32.51
CA ALA A 24 -2.42 -5.53 -31.97
C ALA A 24 -3.51 -5.90 -30.98
N LEU A 25 -3.19 -5.81 -29.70
CA LEU A 25 -4.16 -5.80 -28.64
C LEU A 25 -5.05 -4.61 -28.95
N HIS A 26 -6.11 -4.85 -29.72
CA HIS A 26 -7.20 -3.89 -29.83
C HIS A 26 -7.61 -3.63 -28.38
N PRO A 27 -7.57 -2.37 -27.89
CA PRO A 27 -8.26 -2.07 -26.66
C PRO A 27 -9.70 -2.47 -26.91
N VAL A 28 -10.15 -3.51 -26.24
CA VAL A 28 -11.55 -3.86 -26.19
C VAL A 28 -12.22 -2.63 -25.58
N GLN A 29 -12.80 -1.79 -26.43
CA GLN A 29 -13.81 -0.80 -26.09
C GLN A 29 -15.09 -1.57 -25.77
N GLY A 30 -15.00 -2.50 -24.82
CA GLY A 30 -16.14 -3.08 -24.14
C GLY A 30 -16.64 -2.08 -23.12
N GLU A 31 -17.94 -2.05 -22.92
CA GLU A 31 -18.63 -1.34 -21.85
C GLU A 31 -17.76 -1.33 -20.60
N THR A 32 -17.44 -0.13 -20.11
CA THR A 32 -16.59 0.03 -18.92
C THR A 32 -17.29 -0.70 -17.78
N SER A 33 -16.80 -1.91 -17.45
CA SER A 33 -17.29 -2.67 -16.31
C SER A 33 -17.22 -1.77 -15.08
N SER A 34 -18.20 -1.87 -14.19
CA SER A 34 -18.12 -1.15 -12.92
C SER A 34 -16.79 -1.49 -12.24
N LEU A 35 -16.29 -0.58 -11.42
CA LEU A 35 -15.03 -0.84 -10.69
C LEU A 35 -15.10 -2.15 -9.91
N HIS A 36 -16.22 -2.41 -9.24
CA HIS A 36 -16.45 -3.64 -8.48
C HIS A 36 -16.35 -4.90 -9.37
N ALA A 37 -17.06 -4.92 -10.49
CA ALA A 37 -16.99 -6.04 -11.43
C ALA A 37 -15.56 -6.23 -11.99
N TRP A 38 -14.84 -5.15 -12.28
CA TRP A 38 -13.45 -5.25 -12.70
C TRP A 38 -12.54 -5.83 -11.61
N VAL A 39 -12.74 -5.44 -10.34
CA VAL A 39 -11.97 -6.01 -9.22
C VAL A 39 -12.23 -7.50 -9.09
N ASP A 40 -13.50 -7.93 -9.12
CA ASP A 40 -13.88 -9.33 -8.93
C ASP A 40 -13.48 -10.22 -10.10
N ASP A 41 -13.76 -9.77 -11.33
CA ASP A 41 -13.64 -10.61 -12.52
C ASP A 41 -12.23 -10.59 -13.14
N GLN A 42 -11.46 -9.52 -12.93
CA GLN A 42 -10.18 -9.32 -13.59
C GLN A 42 -9.01 -9.11 -12.64
N LEU A 43 -9.14 -8.18 -11.68
CA LEU A 43 -8.00 -7.81 -10.83
C LEU A 43 -7.69 -8.89 -9.81
N ALA A 44 -8.67 -9.34 -9.04
CA ALA A 44 -8.46 -10.31 -7.97
C ALA A 44 -7.96 -11.66 -8.48
N PRO A 45 -8.52 -12.25 -9.56
CA PRO A 45 -7.96 -13.46 -10.16
C PRO A 45 -6.53 -13.26 -10.67
N TYR A 46 -6.24 -12.12 -11.31
CA TYR A 46 -4.90 -11.82 -11.81
C TYR A 46 -3.88 -11.73 -10.68
N VAL A 47 -4.17 -10.93 -9.63
CA VAL A 47 -3.25 -10.75 -8.49
C VAL A 47 -3.02 -12.10 -7.79
N SER A 48 -4.07 -12.85 -7.53
CA SER A 48 -3.98 -14.16 -6.88
C SER A 48 -3.17 -15.16 -7.71
N GLN A 49 -3.37 -15.18 -9.03
CA GLN A 49 -2.58 -16.02 -9.93
C GLN A 49 -1.10 -15.62 -9.93
N GLN A 50 -0.79 -14.33 -10.04
CA GLN A 50 0.59 -13.87 -10.02
C GLN A 50 1.28 -14.22 -8.70
N LEU A 51 0.66 -13.94 -7.57
CA LEU A 51 1.25 -14.19 -6.27
C LEU A 51 1.37 -15.68 -5.93
N GLY A 52 0.41 -16.50 -6.36
CA GLY A 52 0.41 -17.94 -6.07
C GLY A 52 1.26 -18.78 -7.00
N GLN A 53 1.39 -18.41 -8.27
CA GLN A 53 2.01 -19.21 -9.31
C GLN A 53 3.39 -18.71 -9.75
N HIS A 54 3.62 -17.40 -9.72
CA HIS A 54 4.88 -16.86 -10.19
C HIS A 54 5.99 -17.12 -9.15
N PRO A 55 7.13 -17.73 -9.52
CA PRO A 55 8.21 -18.12 -8.59
C PRO A 55 8.72 -16.97 -7.72
N ARG A 56 8.71 -15.74 -8.25
CA ARG A 56 9.18 -14.53 -7.56
C ARG A 56 8.36 -14.20 -6.31
N PHE A 57 7.04 -14.45 -6.32
CA PHE A 57 6.13 -14.06 -5.25
C PHE A 57 5.74 -15.20 -4.32
N ARG A 58 5.96 -16.43 -4.76
CA ARG A 58 5.47 -17.61 -4.06
C ARG A 58 6.04 -17.73 -2.65
N GLY A 59 5.17 -17.68 -1.65
CA GLY A 59 5.55 -17.78 -0.25
C GLY A 59 6.13 -16.49 0.35
N GLU A 60 6.28 -15.43 -0.46
CA GLU A 60 6.79 -14.14 0.01
C GLU A 60 5.70 -13.33 0.72
N PRO A 61 6.03 -12.59 1.80
CA PRO A 61 5.08 -11.73 2.47
C PRO A 61 4.74 -10.49 1.63
N VAL A 62 3.45 -10.33 1.33
CA VAL A 62 2.92 -9.26 0.49
C VAL A 62 1.99 -8.37 1.31
N ILE A 63 2.13 -7.06 1.17
CA ILE A 63 1.26 -6.07 1.80
C ILE A 63 0.62 -5.18 0.73
N ILE A 64 -0.69 -4.97 0.83
CA ILE A 64 -1.43 -4.10 -0.09
C ILE A 64 -1.50 -2.70 0.53
N VAL A 65 -1.08 -1.68 -0.22
CA VAL A 65 -0.91 -0.31 0.23
C VAL A 65 -1.56 0.70 -0.72
N ARG A 66 -1.89 1.88 -0.21
CA ARG A 66 -2.31 3.01 -1.05
C ARG A 66 -1.08 3.73 -1.62
N LEU A 67 -1.17 4.10 -2.88
CA LEU A 67 -0.17 4.94 -3.54
C LEU A 67 -0.74 6.33 -3.87
N GLU A 68 0.15 7.30 -3.93
CA GLU A 68 -0.08 8.61 -4.55
C GLU A 68 1.16 8.94 -5.38
N GLY A 69 1.05 8.81 -6.71
CA GLY A 69 2.22 8.73 -7.58
C GLY A 69 3.04 7.46 -7.30
N ASP A 70 4.31 7.64 -6.97
CA ASP A 70 5.20 6.53 -6.60
C ASP A 70 5.36 6.36 -5.08
N ASP A 71 4.67 7.20 -4.28
CA ASP A 71 4.82 7.22 -2.84
C ASP A 71 3.77 6.36 -2.14
N ILE A 72 4.22 5.48 -1.24
CA ILE A 72 3.34 4.72 -0.34
C ILE A 72 2.80 5.67 0.71
N GLN A 73 1.48 5.69 0.87
CA GLN A 73 0.80 6.57 1.79
C GLN A 73 0.57 5.90 3.15
N PRO A 74 0.72 6.64 4.26
CA PRO A 74 0.51 6.10 5.61
C PRO A 74 -0.96 5.98 5.99
N ASP A 75 -1.84 6.56 5.18
CA ASP A 75 -3.29 6.49 5.31
C ASP A 75 -3.91 5.70 4.16
N ILE A 76 -5.12 5.23 4.38
CA ILE A 76 -5.90 4.52 3.38
C ILE A 76 -7.31 5.11 3.32
N ASP A 77 -7.80 5.38 2.12
CA ASP A 77 -9.20 5.75 1.93
C ASP A 77 -10.11 4.52 1.90
N GLY A 78 -11.42 4.76 2.11
CA GLY A 78 -12.39 3.68 2.18
C GLY A 78 -12.53 2.88 0.89
N LEU A 79 -12.30 3.49 -0.29
CA LEU A 79 -12.40 2.80 -1.57
C LEU A 79 -11.19 1.89 -1.79
N THR A 80 -9.97 2.41 -1.57
CA THR A 80 -8.74 1.60 -1.63
C THR A 80 -8.81 0.44 -0.64
N ARG A 81 -9.35 0.68 0.56
CA ARG A 81 -9.55 -0.39 1.55
C ARG A 81 -10.52 -1.45 1.05
N SER A 82 -11.64 -1.07 0.44
CA SER A 82 -12.60 -2.03 -0.12
C SER A 82 -11.97 -2.91 -1.19
N ILE A 83 -11.19 -2.31 -2.11
CA ILE A 83 -10.44 -3.06 -3.13
C ILE A 83 -9.42 -3.99 -2.46
N ARG A 84 -8.69 -3.52 -1.47
CA ARG A 84 -7.73 -4.34 -0.71
C ARG A 84 -8.41 -5.54 -0.07
N ASP A 85 -9.54 -5.33 0.60
CA ASP A 85 -10.25 -6.39 1.31
C ASP A 85 -10.73 -7.48 0.31
N GLN A 86 -11.25 -7.10 -0.86
CA GLN A 86 -11.61 -8.04 -1.94
C GLN A 86 -10.39 -8.82 -2.47
N LEU A 87 -9.26 -8.13 -2.69
CA LEU A 87 -8.01 -8.80 -3.10
C LEU A 87 -7.53 -9.78 -2.04
N MET A 88 -7.57 -9.39 -0.77
CA MET A 88 -7.18 -10.27 0.35
C MET A 88 -8.06 -11.51 0.44
N ASP A 89 -9.37 -11.37 0.29
CA ASP A 89 -10.29 -12.52 0.29
C ASP A 89 -9.97 -13.50 -0.85
N SER A 90 -9.68 -13.00 -2.03
CA SER A 90 -9.24 -13.83 -3.16
C SER A 90 -7.89 -14.51 -2.90
N MET A 91 -6.93 -13.77 -2.33
CA MET A 91 -5.59 -14.29 -2.01
C MET A 91 -5.62 -15.36 -0.93
N LEU A 92 -6.47 -15.23 0.09
CA LEU A 92 -6.63 -16.23 1.16
C LEU A 92 -7.14 -17.58 0.63
N ASN A 93 -7.86 -17.58 -0.48
CA ASN A 93 -8.32 -18.78 -1.16
C ASN A 93 -7.30 -19.38 -2.15
N THR A 94 -6.11 -18.73 -2.28
CA THR A 94 -5.08 -19.14 -3.25
C THR A 94 -3.90 -19.78 -2.53
N SER A 95 -3.53 -21.01 -2.92
CA SER A 95 -2.37 -21.68 -2.36
C SER A 95 -1.06 -20.98 -2.74
N GLY A 96 -0.11 -20.92 -1.81
CA GLY A 96 1.22 -20.35 -2.04
C GLY A 96 1.32 -18.82 -1.88
N VAL A 97 0.24 -18.17 -1.42
CA VAL A 97 0.25 -16.74 -1.09
C VAL A 97 0.34 -16.56 0.42
N ASN A 98 1.30 -15.75 0.86
CA ASN A 98 1.44 -15.34 2.25
C ASN A 98 0.78 -13.97 2.47
N VAL A 99 -0.44 -14.00 2.99
CA VAL A 99 -1.17 -12.79 3.39
C VAL A 99 -0.97 -12.58 4.88
N PRO A 100 -0.35 -11.48 5.30
CA PRO A 100 -0.25 -11.16 6.71
C PRO A 100 -1.64 -11.01 7.32
N TRP A 101 -1.89 -11.73 8.42
CA TRP A 101 -3.17 -11.63 9.09
C TRP A 101 -3.44 -10.20 9.56
N GLN A 102 -4.57 -9.64 9.15
CA GLN A 102 -5.06 -8.34 9.58
C GLN A 102 -6.38 -8.56 10.33
N PRO A 103 -6.46 -8.24 11.64
CA PRO A 103 -7.73 -8.34 12.34
C PRO A 103 -8.71 -7.36 11.71
N GLN A 104 -9.86 -7.87 11.25
CA GLN A 104 -11.01 -7.05 10.94
C GLN A 104 -11.50 -6.37 12.23
N GLN A 105 -12.07 -5.18 12.12
CA GLN A 105 -12.61 -4.43 13.24
C GLN A 105 -13.71 -5.26 13.93
N GLN A 106 -13.36 -5.97 14.99
CA GLN A 106 -14.30 -6.62 15.89
C GLN A 106 -14.46 -5.81 17.19
N PRO A 107 -15.55 -5.97 17.96
CA PRO A 107 -15.87 -5.12 19.12
C PRO A 107 -14.73 -5.01 20.14
N GLU A 108 -14.61 -3.86 20.75
CA GLU A 108 -13.46 -3.30 21.49
C GLU A 108 -12.69 -4.22 22.46
N GLN A 109 -13.30 -5.21 23.07
CA GLN A 109 -12.63 -6.04 24.09
C GLN A 109 -11.70 -7.13 23.52
N HIS A 110 -11.98 -7.66 22.33
CA HIS A 110 -11.08 -8.61 21.65
C HIS A 110 -9.90 -7.90 20.97
N HIS A 111 -10.06 -6.64 20.60
CA HIS A 111 -9.02 -5.85 19.96
C HIS A 111 -7.79 -5.64 20.83
N ARG A 112 -7.94 -5.31 22.11
CA ARG A 112 -6.80 -5.05 23.00
C ARG A 112 -5.82 -6.22 23.05
N ARG A 113 -6.33 -7.45 23.16
CA ARG A 113 -5.47 -8.65 23.27
C ARG A 113 -4.79 -9.03 21.95
N LEU A 114 -5.48 -8.85 20.83
CA LEU A 114 -4.95 -9.17 19.52
C LEU A 114 -3.99 -8.08 19.01
N GLU A 115 -4.24 -6.82 19.32
CA GLU A 115 -3.33 -5.71 19.05
C GLU A 115 -2.06 -5.79 19.88
N GLN A 116 -2.13 -6.22 21.15
CA GLN A 116 -0.95 -6.51 21.98
C GLN A 116 -0.04 -7.57 21.33
N VAL A 117 -0.61 -8.58 20.72
CA VAL A 117 0.17 -9.61 19.99
C VAL A 117 0.80 -9.03 18.71
N ARG A 118 0.19 -8.03 18.11
CA ARG A 118 0.64 -7.41 16.85
C ARG A 118 1.69 -6.33 17.05
N CYS A 119 1.49 -5.48 18.05
CA CYS A 119 2.45 -4.47 18.44
C CYS A 119 3.68 -5.18 19.00
N GLY A 120 4.84 -4.93 18.49
CA GLY A 120 6.10 -5.55 18.95
C GLY A 120 6.57 -6.73 18.09
N ARG A 121 5.77 -7.27 17.16
CA ARG A 121 6.27 -8.13 16.11
C ARG A 121 6.73 -7.29 14.93
N ILE A 122 8.04 -7.26 14.73
CA ILE A 122 8.62 -6.74 13.49
C ILE A 122 8.15 -7.66 12.36
N ARG A 123 7.56 -7.07 11.32
CA ARG A 123 7.09 -7.78 10.14
C ARG A 123 7.96 -7.40 8.96
N ASP A 124 8.30 -8.41 8.17
CA ASP A 124 8.93 -8.19 6.89
C ASP A 124 7.87 -8.14 5.80
N ALA A 125 8.11 -7.33 4.79
CA ALA A 125 7.39 -7.32 3.54
C ALA A 125 8.42 -7.49 2.43
N SER A 126 8.22 -8.46 1.57
CA SER A 126 9.05 -8.63 0.37
C SER A 126 8.49 -7.81 -0.79
N TYR A 127 7.17 -7.67 -0.84
CA TYR A 127 6.48 -6.90 -1.88
C TYR A 127 5.37 -6.02 -1.33
N PHE A 128 5.24 -4.83 -1.91
CA PHE A 128 4.04 -4.03 -1.78
C PHE A 128 3.21 -4.11 -3.06
N ILE A 129 1.91 -4.38 -2.92
CA ILE A 129 0.94 -4.22 -4.00
C ILE A 129 0.30 -2.85 -3.80
N GLY A 130 0.72 -1.91 -4.63
CA GLY A 130 0.24 -0.53 -4.55
C GLY A 130 -1.02 -0.32 -5.37
N ILE A 131 -2.03 0.28 -4.76
CA ILE A 131 -3.27 0.72 -5.39
C ILE A 131 -3.26 2.25 -5.45
N GLU A 132 -3.33 2.79 -6.65
CA GLU A 132 -3.42 4.22 -6.91
C GLU A 132 -4.76 4.56 -7.55
N ILE A 133 -5.49 5.52 -6.98
CA ILE A 133 -6.75 6.02 -7.53
C ILE A 133 -6.57 7.48 -7.90
N THR A 134 -6.61 7.78 -9.20
CA THR A 134 -6.38 9.12 -9.73
C THR A 134 -7.60 9.61 -10.48
N ARG A 135 -7.99 10.86 -10.25
CA ARG A 135 -9.02 11.53 -11.05
C ARG A 135 -8.38 12.00 -12.36
N THR A 136 -8.88 11.52 -13.50
CA THR A 136 -8.38 11.90 -14.83
C THR A 136 -9.17 13.05 -15.44
N THR A 137 -10.48 13.10 -15.19
CA THR A 137 -11.36 14.21 -15.56
C THR A 137 -12.37 14.48 -14.46
N THR A 138 -13.31 15.40 -14.66
CA THR A 138 -14.35 15.72 -13.67
C THR A 138 -15.17 14.50 -13.24
N ALA A 139 -15.43 13.55 -14.17
CA ALA A 139 -16.26 12.37 -13.92
C ALA A 139 -15.52 11.04 -14.07
N GLN A 140 -14.27 11.05 -14.51
CA GLN A 140 -13.50 9.84 -14.80
C GLN A 140 -12.37 9.63 -13.81
N PHE A 141 -12.18 8.38 -13.44
CA PHE A 141 -11.11 7.94 -12.54
C PHE A 141 -10.31 6.82 -13.20
N ARG A 142 -9.07 6.72 -12.80
CA ARG A 142 -8.20 5.60 -13.11
C ARG A 142 -7.80 4.93 -11.81
N VAL A 143 -7.91 3.61 -11.78
CA VAL A 143 -7.33 2.76 -10.73
C VAL A 143 -6.16 2.02 -11.36
N ALA A 144 -4.98 2.17 -10.76
CA ALA A 144 -3.76 1.47 -11.17
C ALA A 144 -3.30 0.57 -10.02
N VAL A 145 -2.91 -0.67 -10.36
CA VAL A 145 -2.36 -1.62 -9.39
C VAL A 145 -0.99 -2.06 -9.89
N ARG A 146 0.03 -1.91 -9.02
CA ARG A 146 1.43 -2.20 -9.33
C ARG A 146 2.09 -2.94 -8.17
N ALA A 147 3.12 -3.74 -8.43
CA ALA A 147 3.93 -4.37 -7.39
C ALA A 147 5.29 -3.69 -7.27
N LEU A 148 5.73 -3.44 -6.04
CA LEU A 148 7.06 -2.95 -5.68
C LEU A 148 7.83 -4.06 -5.00
N ASP A 149 9.03 -4.36 -5.47
CA ASP A 149 10.01 -5.17 -4.77
C ASP A 149 10.68 -4.31 -3.69
N VAL A 150 10.46 -4.67 -2.43
CA VAL A 150 10.92 -3.85 -1.29
C VAL A 150 12.44 -3.88 -1.17
N GLN A 151 13.06 -5.04 -1.45
CA GLN A 151 14.50 -5.21 -1.32
C GLN A 151 15.24 -4.49 -2.46
N ALA A 152 14.75 -4.62 -3.69
CA ALA A 152 15.34 -3.97 -4.84
C ALA A 152 15.01 -2.46 -4.90
N GLY A 153 13.89 -2.02 -4.29
CA GLY A 153 13.37 -0.66 -4.42
C GLY A 153 12.84 -0.36 -5.82
N GLU A 154 12.37 -1.38 -6.55
CA GLU A 154 12.00 -1.28 -7.96
C GLU A 154 10.59 -1.81 -8.24
N TRP A 155 9.91 -1.18 -9.20
CA TRP A 155 8.63 -1.69 -9.69
C TRP A 155 8.81 -3.01 -10.44
N VAL A 156 7.97 -4.00 -10.12
CA VAL A 156 8.00 -5.31 -10.76
C VAL A 156 7.44 -5.22 -12.16
N SER A 157 8.30 -5.39 -13.17
CA SER A 157 7.88 -5.40 -14.57
C SER A 157 6.87 -6.52 -14.84
N GLY A 158 5.84 -6.20 -15.62
CA GLY A 158 4.77 -7.15 -15.96
C GLY A 158 3.67 -7.28 -14.90
N PHE A 159 3.86 -6.74 -13.70
CA PHE A 159 2.82 -6.69 -12.70
C PHE A 159 2.14 -5.31 -12.71
N SER A 160 1.19 -5.14 -13.60
CA SER A 160 0.37 -3.92 -13.65
C SER A 160 -1.02 -4.23 -14.19
N ARG A 161 -2.03 -3.63 -13.57
CA ARG A 161 -3.42 -3.62 -14.06
C ARG A 161 -4.01 -2.23 -13.88
N ASN A 162 -4.84 -1.84 -14.82
CA ASN A 162 -5.48 -0.54 -14.83
C ASN A 162 -6.97 -0.69 -15.19
N TRP A 163 -7.77 0.11 -14.52
CA TRP A 163 -9.17 0.35 -14.84
C TRP A 163 -9.37 1.85 -15.06
N SER A 164 -10.32 2.20 -15.93
CA SER A 164 -10.75 3.59 -16.11
C SER A 164 -12.26 3.62 -16.25
N GLY A 165 -12.91 4.53 -15.54
CA GLY A 165 -14.35 4.64 -15.55
C GLY A 165 -14.88 5.68 -14.57
N SER A 166 -16.19 5.73 -14.43
CA SER A 166 -16.87 6.61 -13.47
C SER A 166 -17.12 5.85 -12.18
N LEU A 167 -16.87 6.52 -11.05
CA LEU A 167 -17.19 5.98 -9.72
C LEU A 167 -18.64 6.28 -9.36
N THR A 168 -19.27 5.36 -8.66
CA THR A 168 -20.59 5.56 -8.07
C THR A 168 -20.54 6.59 -6.94
N ALA A 169 -21.69 7.13 -6.55
CA ALA A 169 -21.76 8.07 -5.43
C ALA A 169 -21.30 7.45 -4.09
N ALA A 170 -21.44 6.15 -3.91
CA ALA A 170 -20.94 5.43 -2.73
C ALA A 170 -19.41 5.34 -2.75
N GLU A 171 -18.81 4.98 -3.89
CA GLU A 171 -17.36 4.90 -4.08
C GLU A 171 -16.70 6.27 -3.92
N LEU A 172 -17.32 7.33 -4.45
CA LEU A 172 -16.84 8.71 -4.27
C LEU A 172 -16.83 9.12 -2.79
N ARG A 173 -17.86 8.77 -2.03
CA ARG A 173 -17.88 9.01 -0.57
C ARG A 173 -16.81 8.22 0.14
N ALA A 174 -16.62 6.95 -0.22
CA ALA A 174 -15.60 6.09 0.36
C ALA A 174 -14.17 6.64 0.10
N LEU A 175 -13.92 7.18 -1.09
CA LEU A 175 -12.63 7.80 -1.46
C LEU A 175 -12.29 9.03 -0.59
N GLN A 176 -13.30 9.72 -0.03
CA GLN A 176 -13.09 10.91 0.81
C GLN A 176 -12.78 10.57 2.27
N VAL A 177 -13.11 9.35 2.73
CA VAL A 177 -12.92 8.95 4.13
C VAL A 177 -11.55 8.31 4.29
N ARG A 178 -10.59 9.06 4.81
CA ARG A 178 -9.22 8.57 5.07
C ARG A 178 -9.03 8.15 6.51
N ARG A 179 -8.29 7.08 6.72
CA ARG A 179 -7.87 6.56 8.02
C ARG A 179 -6.42 6.13 7.95
N THR A 180 -5.75 6.08 9.09
CA THR A 180 -4.42 5.51 9.20
C THR A 180 -4.39 4.07 8.70
N ASP A 181 -3.42 3.72 7.87
CA ASP A 181 -3.27 2.35 7.38
C ASP A 181 -2.52 1.48 8.40
N GLU A 182 -3.27 0.69 9.14
CA GLU A 182 -2.73 -0.20 10.15
C GLU A 182 -1.89 -1.35 9.58
N SER A 183 -1.99 -1.63 8.27
CA SER A 183 -1.17 -2.65 7.62
C SER A 183 0.31 -2.30 7.61
N LEU A 184 0.64 -1.02 7.75
CA LEU A 184 2.02 -0.53 7.80
C LEU A 184 2.66 -0.61 9.20
N ARG A 185 1.91 -0.98 10.22
CA ARG A 185 2.43 -1.10 11.59
C ARG A 185 3.44 -2.23 11.70
N GLY A 186 4.56 -1.96 12.38
CA GLY A 186 5.59 -2.94 12.71
C GLY A 186 6.39 -3.42 11.50
N LEU A 187 6.36 -2.74 10.36
CA LEU A 187 7.23 -3.05 9.23
C LEU A 187 8.67 -2.69 9.56
N ARG A 188 9.60 -3.60 9.23
CA ARG A 188 11.04 -3.37 9.39
C ARG A 188 11.56 -2.34 8.39
N VAL A 189 11.03 -2.35 7.19
CA VAL A 189 11.45 -1.45 6.11
C VAL A 189 10.54 -0.24 6.10
N LEU A 190 11.15 0.94 6.10
CA LEU A 190 10.42 2.20 5.93
C LEU A 190 9.90 2.27 4.49
N PRO A 191 8.57 2.39 4.29
CA PRO A 191 7.98 2.39 2.96
C PRO A 191 8.14 3.74 2.23
N PHE A 192 9.05 4.59 2.67
CA PHE A 192 9.23 5.95 2.16
C PHE A 192 10.68 6.42 2.31
N SER A 193 11.06 7.42 1.51
CA SER A 193 12.40 8.01 1.60
C SER A 193 12.57 8.89 2.85
N ALA A 194 13.80 9.03 3.33
CA ALA A 194 14.14 9.85 4.51
C ALA A 194 13.78 11.34 4.36
N GLY A 195 13.54 11.83 3.14
CA GLY A 195 13.09 13.20 2.88
C GLY A 195 11.61 13.46 3.04
N GLN A 196 10.79 12.41 3.10
CA GLN A 196 9.33 12.49 3.22
C GLN A 196 8.92 12.58 4.70
N THR A 197 9.09 13.77 5.29
CA THR A 197 8.93 14.00 6.74
C THR A 197 7.53 13.68 7.26
N ASP A 198 6.50 13.95 6.50
CA ASP A 198 5.08 13.68 6.82
C ASP A 198 4.77 12.18 6.84
N LEU A 199 5.30 11.42 5.87
CA LEU A 199 5.16 9.97 5.86
C LEU A 199 5.94 9.34 7.02
N ALA A 200 7.15 9.84 7.29
CA ALA A 200 7.95 9.43 8.43
C ALA A 200 7.21 9.69 9.75
N ALA A 201 6.62 10.87 9.92
CA ALA A 201 5.86 11.24 11.10
C ALA A 201 4.65 10.32 11.31
N ALA A 202 3.88 10.07 10.26
CA ALA A 202 2.71 9.20 10.33
C ALA A 202 3.09 7.74 10.64
N TYR A 203 4.15 7.23 10.05
CA TYR A 203 4.67 5.90 10.35
C TYR A 203 5.14 5.78 11.81
N LEU A 204 5.92 6.76 12.30
CA LEU A 204 6.39 6.78 13.68
C LEU A 204 5.24 6.89 14.67
N ALA A 205 4.26 7.76 14.42
CA ALA A 205 3.08 7.90 15.25
C ALA A 205 2.26 6.60 15.33
N ASN A 206 2.10 5.91 14.19
CA ASN A 206 1.44 4.61 14.14
C ASN A 206 2.13 3.56 14.99
N ASN A 207 3.45 3.43 14.85
CA ASN A 207 4.21 2.46 15.63
C ASN A 207 4.24 2.85 17.12
N LEU A 208 4.38 4.14 17.44
CA LEU A 208 4.35 4.63 18.80
C LEU A 208 3.00 4.39 19.47
N SER A 209 1.88 4.71 18.80
CA SER A 209 0.54 4.45 19.35
C SER A 209 0.35 2.97 19.67
N CYS A 210 0.89 2.10 18.81
CA CYS A 210 0.87 0.66 19.01
C CYS A 210 1.68 0.24 20.27
N LEU A 211 2.89 0.76 20.44
CA LEU A 211 3.74 0.48 21.60
C LEU A 211 3.11 1.00 22.90
N LEU A 212 2.49 2.18 22.86
CA LEU A 212 1.86 2.80 24.01
C LEU A 212 0.63 2.01 24.50
N ARG A 213 -0.16 1.45 23.59
CA ARG A 213 -1.27 0.54 23.93
C ARG A 213 -0.80 -0.72 24.66
N GLN A 214 0.44 -1.17 24.47
CA GLN A 214 1.00 -2.31 25.19
C GLN A 214 1.27 -2.02 26.66
N GLN A 215 1.42 -0.76 27.02
CA GLN A 215 1.75 -0.35 28.38
C GLN A 215 0.57 -0.42 29.36
N ASP A 216 -0.63 -0.78 28.86
CA ASP A 216 -1.87 -0.91 29.65
C ASP A 216 -2.19 0.34 30.51
N VAL A 217 -1.76 1.51 30.02
CA VAL A 217 -2.01 2.80 30.67
C VAL A 217 -3.38 3.31 30.25
N GLU A 218 -4.30 3.37 31.20
CA GLU A 218 -5.57 4.07 31.00
C GLU A 218 -5.31 5.58 30.87
N ASP A 219 -6.04 6.25 29.96
CA ASP A 219 -5.93 7.71 29.74
C ASP A 219 -4.51 8.19 29.41
N LEU A 220 -3.91 7.61 28.35
CA LEU A 220 -2.57 7.97 27.95
C LEU A 220 -2.48 9.43 27.47
N THR A 221 -1.83 10.26 28.27
CA THR A 221 -1.57 11.67 27.94
C THR A 221 -0.10 11.88 27.63
N ILE A 222 0.20 12.32 26.39
CA ILE A 222 1.55 12.49 25.88
C ILE A 222 1.87 13.98 25.71
N ARG A 223 3.00 14.40 26.25
CA ARG A 223 3.62 15.68 25.92
C ARG A 223 4.71 15.49 24.88
N VAL A 224 4.61 16.21 23.76
CA VAL A 224 5.66 16.24 22.73
C VAL A 224 6.64 17.38 23.06
N GLU A 225 7.84 17.04 23.51
CA GLU A 225 8.88 18.02 23.80
C GLU A 225 9.64 18.41 22.54
N LYS A 226 9.69 19.73 22.29
CA LYS A 226 10.43 20.34 21.18
C LYS A 226 11.59 21.12 21.75
N PRO A 227 12.80 20.54 21.81
CA PRO A 227 13.94 21.28 22.35
C PRO A 227 14.18 22.56 21.52
N ALA A 228 14.39 23.68 22.20
CA ALA A 228 14.62 24.97 21.52
C ALA A 228 15.84 24.93 20.58
N SER A 229 16.83 24.12 20.93
CA SER A 229 18.06 23.89 20.13
C SER A 229 17.85 22.88 19.00
N ALA A 230 16.69 22.24 18.88
CA ALA A 230 16.46 21.22 17.87
C ALA A 230 16.44 21.85 16.45
N PRO A 231 17.05 21.17 15.44
CA PRO A 231 16.94 21.58 14.05
C PRO A 231 15.48 21.74 13.61
N LYS A 232 15.22 22.66 12.67
CA LYS A 232 13.86 22.90 12.16
C LYS A 232 13.16 21.63 11.70
N GLN A 233 13.89 20.76 10.99
CA GLN A 233 13.36 19.48 10.50
C GLN A 233 12.87 18.57 11.63
N LEU A 234 13.63 18.45 12.72
CA LEU A 234 13.21 17.64 13.88
C LEU A 234 11.99 18.25 14.56
N ARG A 235 11.91 19.57 14.68
CA ARG A 235 10.73 20.25 15.26
C ARG A 235 9.49 19.99 14.40
N THR A 236 9.62 20.12 13.07
CA THR A 236 8.52 19.81 12.13
C THR A 236 8.09 18.34 12.25
N LEU A 237 9.03 17.40 12.33
CA LEU A 237 8.73 15.97 12.50
C LEU A 237 7.96 15.72 13.81
N LEU A 238 8.38 16.31 14.92
CA LEU A 238 7.71 16.18 16.21
C LEU A 238 6.30 16.78 16.21
N ASP A 239 6.10 17.93 15.54
CA ASP A 239 4.78 18.54 15.32
C ASP A 239 3.85 17.60 14.56
N LEU A 240 4.33 17.02 13.47
CA LEU A 240 3.56 16.09 12.65
C LEU A 240 3.24 14.79 13.41
N ILE A 241 4.19 14.26 14.20
CA ILE A 241 3.94 13.11 15.07
C ILE A 241 2.85 13.44 16.09
N GLY A 242 2.94 14.58 16.79
CA GLY A 242 1.94 15.01 17.75
C GLY A 242 0.54 15.16 17.13
N ASN A 243 0.47 15.80 15.97
CA ASN A 243 -0.78 15.96 15.21
C ASN A 243 -1.37 14.62 14.75
N THR A 244 -0.53 13.65 14.42
CA THR A 244 -0.99 12.32 14.02
C THR A 244 -1.45 11.52 15.22
N LEU A 245 -0.71 11.57 16.34
CA LEU A 245 -1.07 10.90 17.60
C LEU A 245 -2.42 11.41 18.14
N SER A 246 -2.72 12.72 18.03
CA SER A 246 -4.00 13.28 18.48
C SER A 246 -5.23 12.77 17.72
N ARG A 247 -5.04 12.06 16.59
CA ARG A 247 -6.11 11.41 15.82
C ARG A 247 -6.48 10.03 16.37
N PHE A 248 -5.67 9.46 17.23
CA PHE A 248 -5.97 8.20 17.89
C PHE A 248 -6.82 8.47 19.15
N SER A 249 -7.96 7.81 19.25
CA SER A 249 -8.94 8.03 20.34
C SER A 249 -8.38 7.71 21.74
N GLU A 250 -7.38 6.84 21.78
CA GLU A 250 -6.74 6.37 23.02
C GLU A 250 -5.54 7.21 23.47
N VAL A 251 -5.17 8.23 22.71
CA VAL A 251 -4.01 9.09 23.02
C VAL A 251 -4.45 10.53 23.09
N GLN A 252 -4.21 11.18 24.21
CA GLN A 252 -4.36 12.62 24.37
C GLN A 252 -2.99 13.29 24.24
N VAL A 253 -2.86 14.24 23.32
CA VAL A 253 -1.64 15.05 23.18
C VAL A 253 -1.85 16.36 23.91
N THR A 254 -0.94 16.74 24.80
CA THR A 254 -1.00 17.98 25.59
C THR A 254 0.28 18.79 25.44
N ASP A 255 0.11 20.11 25.46
CA ASP A 255 1.23 21.07 25.50
C ASP A 255 1.67 21.40 26.93
N THR A 256 0.88 21.03 27.94
CA THR A 256 1.13 21.38 29.35
C THR A 256 1.73 20.20 30.11
N GLY A 257 2.91 20.43 30.74
CA GLY A 257 3.68 19.40 31.43
C GLY A 257 3.06 18.79 32.70
N ARG A 258 1.96 19.39 33.24
CA ARG A 258 1.37 18.97 34.53
C ARG A 258 0.40 17.79 34.41
N GLN A 259 -0.01 17.41 33.23
CA GLN A 259 -1.01 16.36 33.00
C GLN A 259 -0.49 15.20 32.14
N ALA A 260 0.74 15.28 31.67
CA ALA A 260 1.29 14.22 30.82
C ALA A 260 1.86 13.10 31.68
N ASN A 261 1.40 11.87 31.44
CA ASN A 261 2.00 10.66 32.03
C ASN A 261 3.11 10.07 31.15
N CYS A 262 3.25 10.53 29.91
CA CYS A 262 4.34 10.20 29.01
C CYS A 262 4.94 11.45 28.34
N VAL A 263 6.23 11.40 28.06
CA VAL A 263 6.94 12.46 27.32
C VAL A 263 7.61 11.86 26.09
N LEU A 264 7.25 12.38 24.91
CA LEU A 264 7.94 12.09 23.66
C LEU A 264 9.02 13.13 23.41
N ARG A 265 10.28 12.71 23.38
CA ARG A 265 11.44 13.55 23.06
C ARG A 265 12.17 13.00 21.86
N GLY A 266 12.48 13.85 20.90
CA GLY A 266 13.29 13.51 19.73
C GLY A 266 14.73 13.98 19.90
N GLU A 267 15.69 13.12 19.53
CA GLU A 267 17.10 13.45 19.42
C GLU A 267 17.64 13.08 18.04
N MET A 268 18.46 13.95 17.45
CA MET A 268 19.14 13.66 16.18
C MET A 268 20.59 13.28 16.45
N HIS A 269 20.96 12.06 16.10
CA HIS A 269 22.36 11.64 16.09
C HIS A 269 22.90 11.69 14.65
N ARG A 270 24.09 12.26 14.48
CA ARG A 270 24.81 12.15 13.22
C ARG A 270 25.34 10.72 13.11
N ILE A 271 24.85 9.99 12.12
CA ILE A 271 25.46 8.71 11.73
C ILE A 271 26.71 9.08 10.92
N GLN A 272 27.88 8.73 11.42
CA GLN A 272 29.17 8.89 10.72
C GLN A 272 29.38 7.76 9.73
#